data_3830565e75efca29bcc8aaaa3dbdaad9
#
_entry.id   3830565e75efca29bcc8aaaa3dbdaad9
#
_cell.length_a   1.000
_cell.length_b   1.000
_cell.length_c   1.000
_cell.angle_alpha   90.00
_cell.angle_beta   90.00
_cell.angle_gamma   90.00
#
_symmetry.space_group_name_H-M   'P 1'
#
loop_
_entity.id
_entity.type
_entity.pdbx_description
1 polymer ?
#
loop_
_entity_poly.entity_id
_entity_poly.type
_entity_poly.pdbx_seq_one_letter_code
_entity_poly.pdbx_strand_id
1 'polypeptide(L)'
;MNLPKTLKKWWYSLAFDPADPRYGRGDIKIVAIGGGTGLSNLLCGLKKYSKSISAIVAVSDTGKSSGVIRKVFKTLPPGDIRKCLAALSDDWRDLYDSFEYRFPQGSGFLTGHPLGNIWIAALTKKYNSFEKGLKALHQILDVKGNVYPSTLDNVQIAATYADGSKIVGEDKIPTAGKQIKNIYFTRKNIRAYGPALKAIANADMIIIGPGSLYTSIIPNLLISKIKEKMLKNQRAIKVFVANISTERGETERMSIPDHIKAIENHTGEKLFDFVLVNNKIINKTNKVAELGAINNITFDQKLYQDYKIVGRDIVDRGFPLYHDKNKLAKDLILLYNEAKGK
;
A
#
# COMPACT_ATOMS: atom_id res chain seq x y z
N MET A 1 0.72 35.01 -6.26
CA MET A 1 2.15 35.33 -6.34
C MET A 1 2.92 34.04 -6.70
N ASN A 2 3.35 33.91 -7.98
CA ASN A 2 4.08 32.73 -8.44
C ASN A 2 5.55 32.85 -8.02
N LEU A 3 5.92 32.15 -6.96
CA LEU A 3 7.31 32.03 -6.55
C LEU A 3 8.12 31.23 -7.57
N PRO A 4 9.34 31.64 -7.92
CA PRO A 4 10.23 30.90 -8.81
C PRO A 4 10.45 29.46 -8.32
N LYS A 5 10.61 28.49 -9.25
CA LYS A 5 10.79 27.06 -8.95
C LYS A 5 11.97 26.80 -7.97
N THR A 6 12.99 27.64 -7.99
CA THR A 6 14.14 27.60 -7.07
C THR A 6 13.77 27.96 -5.63
N LEU A 7 12.90 28.95 -5.41
CA LEU A 7 12.41 29.33 -4.08
C LEU A 7 11.40 28.31 -3.52
N LYS A 8 10.60 27.65 -4.36
CA LYS A 8 9.75 26.52 -3.92
C LYS A 8 10.60 25.35 -3.41
N LYS A 9 11.72 25.05 -4.07
CA LYS A 9 12.65 24.00 -3.65
C LYS A 9 13.30 24.35 -2.29
N TRP A 10 13.59 25.63 -2.06
CA TRP A 10 14.17 26.14 -0.82
C TRP A 10 13.17 26.13 0.36
N TRP A 11 11.90 26.49 0.12
CA TRP A 11 10.83 26.42 1.13
C TRP A 11 10.51 24.97 1.56
N TYR A 12 10.57 24.01 0.63
CA TYR A 12 10.39 22.59 0.95
C TYR A 12 11.61 22.03 1.71
N SER A 13 12.82 22.57 1.50
CA SER A 13 14.01 22.16 2.25
C SER A 13 14.05 22.71 3.67
N LEU A 14 13.45 23.88 3.92
CA LEU A 14 13.33 24.47 5.26
C LEU A 14 12.27 23.79 6.15
N ALA A 15 11.31 23.09 5.54
CA ALA A 15 10.26 22.40 6.30
C ALA A 15 10.65 20.98 6.75
N PHE A 16 11.78 20.45 6.29
CA PHE A 16 12.23 19.09 6.56
C PHE A 16 13.76 19.05 6.67
N ASP A 17 14.27 18.91 7.88
CA ASP A 17 15.66 18.59 8.15
C ASP A 17 15.76 17.10 8.56
N PRO A 18 16.39 16.24 7.73
CA PRO A 18 16.65 14.85 8.09
C PRO A 18 17.55 14.71 9.32
N ALA A 19 18.29 15.76 9.68
CA ALA A 19 19.13 15.84 10.87
C ALA A 19 18.38 16.32 12.11
N ASP A 20 17.10 16.72 11.99
CA ASP A 20 16.27 17.14 13.12
C ASP A 20 16.17 15.99 14.16
N PRO A 21 16.64 16.20 15.40
CA PRO A 21 16.66 15.17 16.43
C PRO A 21 15.27 14.60 16.77
N ARG A 22 14.19 15.30 16.40
CA ARG A 22 12.82 14.81 16.55
C ARG A 22 12.49 13.60 15.66
N TYR A 23 13.29 13.34 14.61
CA TYR A 23 13.06 12.22 13.68
C TYR A 23 13.92 10.99 13.97
N GLY A 24 14.69 11.01 15.07
CA GLY A 24 15.49 9.89 15.56
C GLY A 24 16.82 9.70 14.80
N ARG A 25 17.87 9.37 15.55
CA ARG A 25 19.17 8.95 15.00
C ARG A 25 19.17 7.41 14.96
N GLY A 26 18.83 6.84 13.83
CA GLY A 26 18.90 5.38 13.64
C GLY A 26 18.07 4.94 12.45
N ASP A 27 18.55 3.93 11.76
CA ASP A 27 17.85 3.37 10.61
C ASP A 27 16.70 2.48 11.09
N ILE A 28 15.49 3.04 11.19
CA ILE A 28 14.29 2.33 11.62
C ILE A 28 13.93 1.28 10.58
N LYS A 29 13.88 0.02 10.94
CA LYS A 29 13.43 -1.07 10.06
C LYS A 29 11.92 -1.03 9.92
N ILE A 30 11.46 -0.52 8.77
CA ILE A 30 10.04 -0.31 8.49
C ILE A 30 9.55 -1.40 7.54
N VAL A 31 8.45 -2.04 7.90
CA VAL A 31 7.69 -2.91 7.00
C VAL A 31 6.35 -2.24 6.71
N ALA A 32 6.02 -2.04 5.41
CA ALA A 32 4.74 -1.54 4.96
C ALA A 32 4.00 -2.64 4.18
N ILE A 33 2.78 -2.98 4.61
CA ILE A 33 1.97 -4.09 4.06
C ILE A 33 0.74 -3.53 3.38
N GLY A 34 0.51 -3.87 2.11
CA GLY A 34 -0.65 -3.39 1.36
C GLY A 34 -0.56 -3.66 -0.14
N GLY A 35 -0.94 -2.67 -0.94
CA GLY A 35 -0.89 -2.69 -2.40
C GLY A 35 -1.35 -1.35 -2.98
N GLY A 36 -1.36 -1.26 -4.30
CA GLY A 36 -1.93 -0.13 -5.00
C GLY A 36 -1.18 1.19 -4.84
N THR A 37 -1.90 2.27 -5.15
CA THR A 37 -1.40 3.65 -5.13
C THR A 37 -1.18 4.16 -3.70
N GLY A 38 -1.99 3.72 -2.73
CA GLY A 38 -1.85 4.14 -1.33
C GLY A 38 -0.50 3.75 -0.75
N LEU A 39 -0.12 2.48 -0.90
CA LEU A 39 1.18 1.98 -0.44
C LEU A 39 2.35 2.67 -1.15
N SER A 40 2.31 2.82 -2.48
CA SER A 40 3.40 3.48 -3.22
C SER A 40 3.59 4.94 -2.81
N ASN A 41 2.51 5.68 -2.54
CA ASN A 41 2.59 7.05 -2.02
C ASN A 41 3.25 7.09 -0.63
N LEU A 42 2.89 6.17 0.27
CA LEU A 42 3.53 6.05 1.57
C LEU A 42 5.04 5.80 1.44
N LEU A 43 5.44 4.87 0.58
CA LEU A 43 6.85 4.52 0.34
C LEU A 43 7.66 5.72 -0.19
N CYS A 44 7.09 6.53 -1.10
CA CYS A 44 7.70 7.78 -1.56
C CYS A 44 8.02 8.76 -0.42
N GLY A 45 7.17 8.81 0.60
CA GLY A 45 7.42 9.61 1.80
C GLY A 45 8.46 8.99 2.72
N LEU A 46 8.30 7.70 3.04
CA LEU A 46 9.14 6.98 4.01
C LEU A 46 10.61 6.87 3.60
N LYS A 47 10.93 6.78 2.30
CA LYS A 47 12.33 6.70 1.83
C LYS A 47 13.20 7.90 2.22
N LYS A 48 12.57 9.00 2.67
CA LYS A 48 13.28 10.19 3.20
C LYS A 48 13.76 10.00 4.64
N TYR A 49 13.15 9.06 5.37
CA TYR A 49 13.36 8.85 6.81
C TYR A 49 14.11 7.57 7.15
N SER A 50 14.06 6.57 6.29
CA SER A 50 14.75 5.30 6.50
C SER A 50 15.27 4.73 5.18
N LYS A 51 16.40 4.03 5.25
CA LYS A 51 16.96 3.20 4.17
C LYS A 51 16.57 1.73 4.32
N SER A 52 16.05 1.34 5.49
CA SER A 52 15.66 -0.04 5.82
C SER A 52 14.15 -0.26 5.69
N ILE A 53 13.60 0.05 4.50
CA ILE A 53 12.19 -0.13 4.19
C ILE A 53 11.98 -1.46 3.45
N SER A 54 10.92 -2.19 3.84
CA SER A 54 10.45 -3.37 3.12
C SER A 54 8.95 -3.24 2.85
N ALA A 55 8.56 -3.19 1.58
CA ALA A 55 7.16 -3.25 1.17
C ALA A 55 6.74 -4.71 0.96
N ILE A 56 5.63 -5.14 1.56
CA ILE A 56 5.00 -6.43 1.34
C ILE A 56 3.72 -6.22 0.55
N VAL A 57 3.67 -6.76 -0.66
CA VAL A 57 2.70 -6.38 -1.67
C VAL A 57 1.78 -7.55 -1.99
N ALA A 58 0.46 -7.30 -2.03
CA ALA A 58 -0.52 -8.27 -2.49
C ALA A 58 -0.30 -8.63 -3.97
N VAL A 59 -0.47 -9.90 -4.30
CA VAL A 59 -0.27 -10.44 -5.66
C VAL A 59 -1.52 -11.14 -6.19
N SER A 60 -2.68 -10.62 -5.83
CA SER A 60 -3.99 -11.13 -6.25
C SER A 60 -4.62 -10.37 -7.43
N ASP A 61 -3.98 -9.30 -7.93
CA ASP A 61 -4.47 -8.45 -9.03
C ASP A 61 -4.77 -9.28 -10.29
N THR A 62 -6.00 -9.16 -10.79
CA THR A 62 -6.49 -9.84 -11.99
C THR A 62 -6.92 -8.87 -13.08
N GLY A 63 -6.83 -7.55 -12.82
CA GLY A 63 -7.35 -6.51 -13.70
C GLY A 63 -6.37 -6.05 -14.76
N LYS A 64 -6.93 -5.43 -15.81
CA LYS A 64 -6.22 -4.66 -16.85
C LYS A 64 -4.88 -5.28 -17.26
N SER A 65 -3.82 -4.47 -17.25
CA SER A 65 -2.46 -4.86 -17.65
C SER A 65 -1.90 -6.02 -16.82
N SER A 66 -2.04 -5.97 -15.48
CA SER A 66 -1.49 -7.00 -14.59
C SER A 66 -2.11 -8.36 -14.83
N GLY A 67 -3.45 -8.42 -14.99
CA GLY A 67 -4.17 -9.66 -15.23
C GLY A 67 -3.82 -10.28 -16.59
N VAL A 68 -3.67 -9.47 -17.64
CA VAL A 68 -3.24 -9.93 -18.98
C VAL A 68 -1.84 -10.52 -18.92
N ILE A 69 -0.87 -9.78 -18.37
CA ILE A 69 0.52 -10.20 -18.24
C ILE A 69 0.64 -11.49 -17.42
N ARG A 70 -0.07 -11.55 -16.29
CA ARG A 70 -0.14 -12.75 -15.45
C ARG A 70 -0.56 -13.99 -16.23
N LYS A 71 -1.59 -13.87 -17.08
CA LYS A 71 -2.11 -14.99 -17.91
C LYS A 71 -1.14 -15.37 -19.01
N VAL A 72 -0.68 -14.37 -19.79
CA VAL A 72 0.16 -14.60 -20.98
C VAL A 72 1.56 -15.13 -20.59
N PHE A 73 2.18 -14.49 -19.61
CA PHE A 73 3.54 -14.83 -19.19
C PHE A 73 3.60 -15.83 -18.03
N LYS A 74 2.46 -16.29 -17.51
CA LYS A 74 2.38 -17.22 -16.35
C LYS A 74 3.27 -16.74 -15.19
N THR A 75 3.17 -15.46 -14.83
CA THR A 75 3.92 -14.78 -13.77
C THR A 75 2.97 -14.22 -12.70
N LEU A 76 3.53 -13.70 -11.60
CA LEU A 76 2.76 -12.91 -10.66
C LEU A 76 2.32 -11.58 -11.30
N PRO A 77 1.19 -10.97 -10.84
CA PRO A 77 0.75 -9.68 -11.35
C PRO A 77 1.78 -8.60 -10.99
N PRO A 78 2.31 -7.86 -11.97
CA PRO A 78 3.41 -6.93 -11.72
C PRO A 78 2.99 -5.55 -11.24
N GLY A 79 1.71 -5.17 -11.34
CA GLY A 79 1.24 -3.79 -11.23
C GLY A 79 1.62 -3.09 -9.93
N ASP A 80 1.27 -3.68 -8.80
CA ASP A 80 1.54 -3.07 -7.50
C ASP A 80 3.02 -3.16 -7.11
N ILE A 81 3.69 -4.26 -7.48
CA ILE A 81 5.15 -4.39 -7.32
C ILE A 81 5.87 -3.31 -8.11
N ARG A 82 5.47 -3.06 -9.38
CA ARG A 82 6.01 -1.98 -10.20
C ARG A 82 5.88 -0.62 -9.54
N LYS A 83 4.68 -0.28 -9.03
CA LYS A 83 4.45 1.00 -8.33
C LYS A 83 5.34 1.14 -7.10
N CYS A 84 5.52 0.08 -6.32
CA CYS A 84 6.36 0.11 -5.12
C CYS A 84 7.86 0.23 -5.47
N LEU A 85 8.33 -0.46 -6.53
CA LEU A 85 9.69 -0.31 -7.03
C LEU A 85 9.96 1.13 -7.47
N ALA A 86 9.06 1.69 -8.29
CA ALA A 86 9.13 3.06 -8.75
C ALA A 86 9.13 4.07 -7.59
N ALA A 87 8.32 3.83 -6.56
CA ALA A 87 8.25 4.69 -5.39
C ALA A 87 9.55 4.72 -4.56
N LEU A 88 10.25 3.59 -4.50
CA LEU A 88 11.50 3.43 -3.74
C LEU A 88 12.76 3.67 -4.59
N SER A 89 12.68 3.80 -5.92
CA SER A 89 13.84 4.15 -6.76
C SER A 89 14.29 5.59 -6.50
N ASP A 90 15.58 5.86 -6.70
CA ASP A 90 16.10 7.21 -6.66
C ASP A 90 15.69 8.03 -7.89
N ASP A 91 15.87 9.36 -7.83
CA ASP A 91 15.40 10.40 -8.78
C ASP A 91 16.02 10.29 -10.19
N TRP A 92 16.00 9.15 -10.77
CA TRP A 92 16.23 8.98 -12.20
C TRP A 92 14.90 9.27 -12.93
N ARG A 93 14.57 10.54 -13.02
CA ARG A 93 13.28 10.98 -13.59
C ARG A 93 12.97 10.28 -14.91
N ASP A 94 13.94 10.26 -15.83
CA ASP A 94 13.74 9.66 -17.14
C ASP A 94 13.52 8.14 -17.09
N LEU A 95 14.21 7.45 -16.18
CA LEU A 95 14.01 6.00 -15.97
C LEU A 95 12.68 5.72 -15.28
N TYR A 96 12.32 6.52 -14.29
CA TYR A 96 11.03 6.41 -13.61
C TYR A 96 9.89 6.69 -14.59
N ASP A 97 9.95 7.78 -15.34
CA ASP A 97 8.93 8.15 -16.32
C ASP A 97 8.81 7.09 -17.42
N SER A 98 9.95 6.52 -17.88
CA SER A 98 9.97 5.39 -18.82
C SER A 98 9.33 4.14 -18.22
N PHE A 99 9.59 3.84 -16.95
CA PHE A 99 9.06 2.66 -16.25
C PHE A 99 7.53 2.74 -16.07
N GLU A 100 7.00 3.94 -15.89
CA GLU A 100 5.56 4.23 -15.79
C GLU A 100 4.90 4.50 -17.15
N TYR A 101 5.70 4.68 -18.24
CA TYR A 101 5.19 4.93 -19.56
C TYR A 101 4.21 3.86 -20.01
N ARG A 102 3.04 4.28 -20.51
CA ARG A 102 2.03 3.39 -21.06
C ARG A 102 2.01 3.46 -22.56
N PHE A 103 2.04 2.32 -23.19
CA PHE A 103 1.94 2.20 -24.64
C PHE A 103 0.58 2.72 -25.13
N PRO A 104 0.55 3.62 -26.15
CA PRO A 104 -0.68 4.22 -26.65
C PRO A 104 -1.57 3.23 -27.40
N GLN A 105 -2.78 3.69 -27.74
CA GLN A 105 -3.66 2.94 -28.63
C GLN A 105 -2.95 2.68 -29.96
N GLY A 106 -3.18 1.51 -30.55
CA GLY A 106 -2.51 1.10 -31.81
C GLY A 106 -1.19 0.36 -31.62
N SER A 107 -0.69 0.20 -30.38
CA SER A 107 0.56 -0.57 -30.09
C SER A 107 0.35 -2.10 -30.05
N GLY A 108 -0.71 -2.61 -30.63
CA GLY A 108 -1.04 -4.04 -30.62
C GLY A 108 -1.15 -4.61 -29.22
N PHE A 109 -0.50 -5.73 -28.94
CA PHE A 109 -0.48 -6.37 -27.60
C PHE A 109 -0.02 -5.42 -26.48
N LEU A 110 0.86 -4.47 -26.79
CA LEU A 110 1.42 -3.54 -25.79
C LEU A 110 0.43 -2.46 -25.36
N THR A 111 -0.64 -2.23 -26.09
CA THR A 111 -1.60 -1.15 -25.83
C THR A 111 -2.05 -1.13 -24.36
N GLY A 112 -1.86 0.02 -23.69
CA GLY A 112 -2.25 0.24 -22.30
C GLY A 112 -1.38 -0.41 -21.24
N HIS A 113 -0.42 -1.25 -21.65
CA HIS A 113 0.54 -1.84 -20.73
C HIS A 113 1.61 -0.81 -20.30
N PRO A 114 1.91 -0.64 -19.00
CA PRO A 114 3.10 0.10 -18.58
C PRO A 114 4.37 -0.65 -18.98
N LEU A 115 5.39 0.07 -19.42
CA LEU A 115 6.70 -0.53 -19.77
C LEU A 115 7.26 -1.35 -18.61
N GLY A 116 7.20 -0.87 -17.39
CA GLY A 116 7.69 -1.58 -16.21
C GLY A 116 6.99 -2.92 -15.96
N ASN A 117 5.69 -3.05 -16.29
CA ASN A 117 5.02 -4.34 -16.21
C ASN A 117 5.60 -5.35 -17.21
N ILE A 118 5.87 -4.90 -18.43
CA ILE A 118 6.50 -5.72 -19.47
C ILE A 118 7.92 -6.09 -19.04
N TRP A 119 8.66 -5.16 -18.47
CA TRP A 119 10.04 -5.38 -18.01
C TRP A 119 10.11 -6.41 -16.87
N ILE A 120 9.22 -6.34 -15.87
CA ILE A 120 9.12 -7.35 -14.82
C ILE A 120 8.84 -8.74 -15.41
N ALA A 121 7.92 -8.83 -16.38
CA ALA A 121 7.58 -10.08 -17.05
C ALA A 121 8.77 -10.62 -17.85
N ALA A 122 9.46 -9.78 -18.61
CA ALA A 122 10.63 -10.15 -19.40
C ALA A 122 11.77 -10.68 -18.52
N LEU A 123 12.09 -10.00 -17.43
CA LEU A 123 13.11 -10.45 -16.47
C LEU A 123 12.72 -11.74 -15.77
N THR A 124 11.43 -11.89 -15.41
CA THR A 124 10.92 -13.15 -14.85
C THR A 124 11.15 -14.31 -15.82
N LYS A 125 10.89 -14.11 -17.10
CA LYS A 125 11.13 -15.13 -18.14
C LYS A 125 12.60 -15.38 -18.38
N LYS A 126 13.41 -14.32 -18.50
CA LYS A 126 14.87 -14.43 -18.69
C LYS A 126 15.52 -15.28 -17.60
N TYR A 127 15.12 -15.08 -16.35
CA TYR A 127 15.70 -15.77 -15.19
C TYR A 127 14.93 -17.05 -14.81
N ASN A 128 13.85 -17.37 -15.50
CA ASN A 128 12.90 -18.44 -15.14
C ASN A 128 12.50 -18.42 -13.65
N SER A 129 12.44 -17.24 -13.07
CA SER A 129 12.13 -17.01 -11.65
C SER A 129 11.70 -15.58 -11.43
N PHE A 130 10.52 -15.41 -10.83
CA PHE A 130 10.02 -14.08 -10.44
C PHE A 130 10.97 -13.40 -9.44
N GLU A 131 11.44 -14.15 -8.46
CA GLU A 131 12.36 -13.66 -7.43
C GLU A 131 13.68 -13.14 -8.03
N LYS A 132 14.31 -13.92 -8.91
CA LYS A 132 15.55 -13.52 -9.57
C LYS A 132 15.33 -12.33 -10.51
N GLY A 133 14.22 -12.29 -11.24
CA GLY A 133 13.83 -11.16 -12.08
C GLY A 133 13.62 -9.89 -11.29
N LEU A 134 12.92 -9.98 -10.14
CA LEU A 134 12.69 -8.88 -9.24
C LEU A 134 14.01 -8.36 -8.63
N LYS A 135 14.91 -9.25 -8.20
CA LYS A 135 16.23 -8.88 -7.68
C LYS A 135 17.08 -8.14 -8.72
N ALA A 136 17.09 -8.60 -9.97
CA ALA A 136 17.77 -7.90 -11.05
C ALA A 136 17.20 -6.49 -11.26
N LEU A 137 15.86 -6.33 -11.20
CA LEU A 137 15.21 -5.06 -11.36
C LEU A 137 15.51 -4.09 -10.20
N HIS A 138 15.59 -4.60 -8.96
CA HIS A 138 16.05 -3.81 -7.81
C HIS A 138 17.41 -3.19 -8.05
N GLN A 139 18.35 -3.96 -8.61
CA GLN A 139 19.71 -3.47 -8.93
C GLN A 139 19.69 -2.43 -10.05
N ILE A 140 18.94 -2.68 -11.12
CA ILE A 140 18.84 -1.77 -12.27
C ILE A 140 18.24 -0.41 -11.89
N LEU A 141 17.23 -0.41 -11.02
CA LEU A 141 16.49 0.79 -10.60
C LEU A 141 17.08 1.48 -9.36
N ASP A 142 18.18 0.97 -8.81
CA ASP A 142 18.79 1.44 -7.54
C ASP A 142 17.73 1.69 -6.45
N VAL A 143 16.90 0.65 -6.19
CA VAL A 143 15.76 0.73 -5.27
C VAL A 143 16.25 0.89 -3.83
N LYS A 144 15.83 1.94 -3.15
CA LYS A 144 16.14 2.21 -1.73
C LYS A 144 15.21 1.43 -0.82
N GLY A 145 15.59 0.21 -0.48
CA GLY A 145 14.79 -0.72 0.30
C GLY A 145 14.44 -1.98 -0.47
N ASN A 146 13.39 -2.68 -0.05
CA ASN A 146 12.99 -3.95 -0.63
C ASN A 146 11.50 -3.95 -0.99
N VAL A 147 11.16 -4.60 -2.10
CA VAL A 147 9.77 -4.89 -2.47
C VAL A 147 9.61 -6.39 -2.56
N TYR A 148 8.74 -6.94 -1.75
CA TYR A 148 8.48 -8.37 -1.65
C TYR A 148 7.02 -8.69 -1.99
N PRO A 149 6.74 -9.69 -2.82
CA PRO A 149 5.41 -10.25 -2.92
C PRO A 149 5.05 -10.91 -1.58
N SER A 150 3.79 -10.88 -1.18
CA SER A 150 3.32 -11.59 0.02
C SER A 150 3.45 -13.11 -0.12
N THR A 151 3.36 -13.61 -1.34
CA THR A 151 3.54 -15.01 -1.73
C THR A 151 4.06 -15.13 -3.15
N LEU A 152 4.75 -16.22 -3.47
CA LEU A 152 5.08 -16.61 -4.84
C LEU A 152 4.04 -17.56 -5.44
N ASP A 153 3.07 -18.00 -4.66
CA ASP A 153 1.97 -18.83 -5.16
C ASP A 153 1.07 -17.99 -6.08
N ASN A 154 0.58 -18.62 -7.15
CA ASN A 154 -0.40 -18.01 -8.03
C ASN A 154 -1.78 -18.03 -7.36
N VAL A 155 -2.19 -16.90 -6.77
CA VAL A 155 -3.40 -16.77 -5.96
C VAL A 155 -4.44 -15.88 -6.63
N GLN A 156 -5.71 -16.17 -6.36
CA GLN A 156 -6.85 -15.30 -6.67
C GLN A 156 -7.69 -15.14 -5.41
N ILE A 157 -8.29 -13.97 -5.27
CA ILE A 157 -9.27 -13.70 -4.22
C ILE A 157 -10.69 -13.82 -4.76
N ALA A 158 -11.59 -14.17 -3.87
CA ALA A 158 -13.01 -14.18 -4.08
C ALA A 158 -13.72 -13.45 -2.94
N ALA A 159 -14.85 -12.83 -3.25
CA ALA A 159 -15.74 -12.22 -2.28
C ALA A 159 -17.02 -13.02 -2.12
N THR A 160 -17.52 -13.07 -0.88
CA THR A 160 -18.92 -13.39 -0.59
C THR A 160 -19.60 -12.10 -0.16
N TYR A 161 -20.75 -11.80 -0.70
CA TYR A 161 -21.54 -10.61 -0.39
C TYR A 161 -22.63 -10.87 0.64
N ALA A 162 -23.25 -9.80 1.16
CA ALA A 162 -24.30 -9.91 2.16
C ALA A 162 -25.53 -10.69 1.68
N ASP A 163 -25.81 -10.67 0.37
CA ASP A 163 -26.89 -11.45 -0.28
C ASP A 163 -26.53 -12.92 -0.54
N GLY A 164 -25.35 -13.38 -0.12
CA GLY A 164 -24.86 -14.74 -0.34
C GLY A 164 -24.20 -15.00 -1.70
N SER A 165 -24.28 -14.05 -2.64
CA SER A 165 -23.62 -14.18 -3.94
C SER A 165 -22.09 -14.18 -3.81
N LYS A 166 -21.39 -14.78 -4.80
CA LYS A 166 -19.93 -14.90 -4.81
C LYS A 166 -19.36 -14.42 -6.13
N ILE A 167 -18.24 -13.71 -6.07
CA ILE A 167 -17.49 -13.27 -7.24
C ILE A 167 -16.01 -13.61 -7.05
N VAL A 168 -15.37 -14.10 -8.11
CA VAL A 168 -13.94 -14.41 -8.17
C VAL A 168 -13.22 -13.40 -9.06
N GLY A 169 -12.11 -12.88 -8.59
CA GLY A 169 -11.25 -11.92 -9.30
C GLY A 169 -11.25 -10.55 -8.63
N GLU A 170 -10.05 -10.07 -8.33
CA GLU A 170 -9.81 -8.82 -7.63
C GLU A 170 -10.48 -7.63 -8.34
N ASP A 171 -10.32 -7.54 -9.65
CA ASP A 171 -10.87 -6.48 -10.51
C ASP A 171 -12.39 -6.47 -10.59
N LYS A 172 -13.04 -7.63 -10.35
CA LYS A 172 -14.49 -7.79 -10.41
C LYS A 172 -15.19 -7.50 -9.08
N ILE A 173 -14.48 -7.67 -7.98
CA ILE A 173 -15.06 -7.53 -6.64
C ILE A 173 -15.67 -6.13 -6.45
N PRO A 174 -14.99 -5.01 -6.72
CA PRO A 174 -15.56 -3.69 -6.54
C PRO A 174 -16.70 -3.36 -7.52
N THR A 175 -16.74 -4.04 -8.67
CA THR A 175 -17.75 -3.75 -9.71
C THR A 175 -19.12 -4.35 -9.41
N ALA A 176 -19.23 -5.21 -8.41
CA ALA A 176 -20.48 -5.84 -8.01
C ALA A 176 -21.51 -4.87 -7.43
N GLY A 177 -21.07 -3.74 -6.87
CA GLY A 177 -21.95 -2.76 -6.23
C GLY A 177 -22.71 -3.29 -5.01
N LYS A 178 -22.18 -4.34 -4.35
CA LYS A 178 -22.80 -5.04 -3.23
C LYS A 178 -21.90 -4.95 -2.00
N GLN A 179 -22.51 -5.04 -0.81
CA GLN A 179 -21.76 -5.06 0.44
C GLN A 179 -20.94 -6.35 0.59
N ILE A 180 -19.64 -6.21 0.66
CA ILE A 180 -18.73 -7.34 0.87
C ILE A 180 -18.89 -7.86 2.31
N LYS A 181 -19.14 -9.15 2.44
CA LYS A 181 -19.21 -9.85 3.74
C LYS A 181 -17.88 -10.48 4.10
N ASN A 182 -17.24 -11.13 3.12
CA ASN A 182 -15.97 -11.83 3.37
C ASN A 182 -15.13 -11.92 2.09
N ILE A 183 -13.81 -11.81 2.26
CA ILE A 183 -12.80 -12.07 1.23
C ILE A 183 -12.02 -13.31 1.61
N TYR A 184 -11.70 -14.13 0.63
CA TYR A 184 -10.90 -15.34 0.83
C TYR A 184 -10.11 -15.68 -0.44
N PHE A 185 -9.06 -16.48 -0.28
CA PHE A 185 -8.34 -17.04 -1.43
C PHE A 185 -9.08 -18.24 -2.01
N THR A 186 -9.09 -18.38 -3.32
CA THR A 186 -9.71 -19.51 -4.03
C THR A 186 -8.95 -20.83 -3.83
N ARG A 187 -7.72 -20.79 -3.33
CA ARG A 187 -6.92 -21.96 -2.96
C ARG A 187 -6.54 -21.93 -1.47
N LYS A 188 -6.31 -23.10 -0.90
CA LYS A 188 -5.84 -23.29 0.48
C LYS A 188 -4.29 -23.36 0.53
N ASN A 189 -3.73 -23.27 1.73
CA ASN A 189 -2.33 -23.52 2.03
C ASN A 189 -1.35 -22.63 1.25
N ILE A 190 -1.62 -21.31 1.23
CA ILE A 190 -0.77 -20.34 0.59
C ILE A 190 0.52 -20.15 1.41
N ARG A 191 1.66 -20.30 0.75
CA ARG A 191 2.97 -20.13 1.36
C ARG A 191 3.39 -18.67 1.33
N ALA A 192 3.64 -18.10 2.49
CA ALA A 192 4.22 -16.76 2.58
C ALA A 192 5.64 -16.74 1.99
N TYR A 193 5.99 -15.63 1.36
CA TYR A 193 7.34 -15.45 0.84
C TYR A 193 8.36 -15.29 1.97
N GLY A 194 9.42 -16.11 1.99
CA GLY A 194 10.39 -16.17 3.08
C GLY A 194 11.05 -14.83 3.43
N PRO A 195 11.57 -14.05 2.46
CA PRO A 195 12.12 -12.72 2.71
C PRO A 195 11.12 -11.75 3.34
N ALA A 196 9.84 -11.80 2.96
CA ALA A 196 8.79 -11.00 3.60
C ALA A 196 8.61 -11.36 5.09
N LEU A 197 8.61 -12.66 5.42
CA LEU A 197 8.55 -13.12 6.81
C LEU A 197 9.77 -12.67 7.63
N LYS A 198 10.96 -12.70 7.02
CA LYS A 198 12.19 -12.23 7.66
C LYS A 198 12.14 -10.72 7.92
N ALA A 199 11.63 -9.94 6.97
CA ALA A 199 11.44 -8.50 7.14
C ALA A 199 10.49 -8.19 8.30
N ILE A 200 9.32 -8.86 8.37
CA ILE A 200 8.35 -8.70 9.47
C ILE A 200 8.98 -9.05 10.83
N ALA A 201 9.71 -10.15 10.90
CA ALA A 201 10.33 -10.59 12.16
C ALA A 201 11.36 -9.60 12.72
N ASN A 202 12.03 -8.85 11.84
CA ASN A 202 13.09 -7.89 12.19
C ASN A 202 12.63 -6.43 12.19
N ALA A 203 11.37 -6.14 11.90
CA ALA A 203 10.84 -4.80 11.86
C ALA A 203 10.85 -4.13 13.24
N ASP A 204 11.07 -2.81 13.25
CA ASP A 204 10.85 -1.94 14.40
C ASP A 204 9.48 -1.27 14.32
N MET A 205 8.96 -1.12 13.08
CA MET A 205 7.64 -0.59 12.79
C MET A 205 6.99 -1.40 11.68
N ILE A 206 5.73 -1.80 11.87
CA ILE A 206 4.91 -2.47 10.85
C ILE A 206 3.72 -1.56 10.54
N ILE A 207 3.59 -1.14 9.29
CA ILE A 207 2.51 -0.29 8.80
C ILE A 207 1.58 -1.15 7.95
N ILE A 208 0.28 -1.14 8.26
CA ILE A 208 -0.76 -1.83 7.53
C ILE A 208 -1.55 -0.79 6.74
N GLY A 209 -1.52 -0.86 5.41
CA GLY A 209 -2.10 0.16 4.53
C GLY A 209 -1.16 1.38 4.34
N PRO A 210 -1.68 2.50 3.78
CA PRO A 210 -3.02 2.64 3.21
C PRO A 210 -3.20 1.85 1.91
N GLY A 211 -4.44 1.62 1.52
CA GLY A 211 -4.81 0.88 0.30
C GLY A 211 -6.22 0.32 0.40
N SER A 212 -6.70 -0.27 -0.69
CA SER A 212 -8.02 -0.91 -0.74
C SER A 212 -8.13 -1.99 0.34
N LEU A 213 -9.14 -1.85 1.19
CA LEU A 213 -9.28 -2.68 2.39
C LEU A 213 -9.39 -4.18 2.02
N TYR A 214 -10.30 -4.49 1.11
CA TYR A 214 -10.63 -5.87 0.76
C TYR A 214 -9.74 -6.47 -0.32
N THR A 215 -9.19 -5.65 -1.21
CA THR A 215 -8.42 -6.15 -2.34
C THR A 215 -6.91 -6.02 -2.20
N SER A 216 -6.43 -5.12 -1.34
CA SER A 216 -4.99 -4.89 -1.13
C SER A 216 -4.49 -5.16 0.29
N ILE A 217 -5.26 -4.85 1.34
CA ILE A 217 -4.83 -5.01 2.74
C ILE A 217 -5.14 -6.42 3.25
N ILE A 218 -6.42 -6.79 3.30
CA ILE A 218 -6.89 -8.08 3.84
C ILE A 218 -6.20 -9.27 3.15
N PRO A 219 -6.00 -9.33 1.82
CA PRO A 219 -5.33 -10.46 1.19
C PRO A 219 -3.93 -10.76 1.72
N ASN A 220 -3.14 -9.73 2.08
CA ASN A 220 -1.85 -9.95 2.73
C ASN A 220 -1.99 -10.60 4.11
N LEU A 221 -2.99 -10.15 4.89
CA LEU A 221 -3.23 -10.59 6.27
C LEU A 221 -3.88 -11.98 6.36
N LEU A 222 -4.56 -12.42 5.29
CA LEU A 222 -5.10 -13.78 5.17
C LEU A 222 -4.01 -14.86 5.03
N ILE A 223 -2.78 -14.48 4.68
CA ILE A 223 -1.66 -15.42 4.65
C ILE A 223 -1.20 -15.70 6.08
N SER A 224 -1.57 -16.87 6.60
CA SER A 224 -1.44 -17.22 8.02
C SER A 224 -0.05 -16.96 8.60
N LYS A 225 1.03 -17.25 7.86
CA LYS A 225 2.40 -17.03 8.32
C LYS A 225 2.79 -15.55 8.40
N ILE A 226 2.21 -14.68 7.56
CA ILE A 226 2.39 -13.21 7.68
C ILE A 226 1.77 -12.73 8.99
N LYS A 227 0.49 -13.08 9.23
CA LYS A 227 -0.23 -12.76 10.46
C LYS A 227 0.53 -13.26 11.70
N GLU A 228 0.91 -14.55 11.71
CA GLU A 228 1.65 -15.16 12.81
C GLU A 228 2.97 -14.42 13.12
N LYS A 229 3.72 -14.03 12.08
CA LYS A 229 4.98 -13.29 12.27
C LYS A 229 4.77 -11.88 12.79
N MET A 230 3.69 -11.21 12.38
CA MET A 230 3.33 -9.90 12.93
C MET A 230 3.00 -9.99 14.42
N LEU A 231 2.21 -10.98 14.82
CA LEU A 231 1.85 -11.21 16.22
C LEU A 231 3.07 -11.57 17.09
N LYS A 232 3.99 -12.39 16.56
CA LYS A 232 5.22 -12.77 17.27
C LYS A 232 6.24 -11.64 17.41
N ASN A 233 6.21 -10.63 16.54
CA ASN A 233 7.09 -9.47 16.67
C ASN A 233 6.54 -8.47 17.70
N GLN A 234 6.86 -8.69 18.98
CA GLN A 234 6.48 -7.82 20.10
C GLN A 234 7.30 -6.52 20.15
N ARG A 235 8.43 -6.46 19.44
CA ARG A 235 9.29 -5.28 19.41
C ARG A 235 8.73 -4.18 18.52
N ALA A 236 8.14 -4.56 17.38
CA ALA A 236 7.60 -3.61 16.43
C ALA A 236 6.33 -2.94 16.96
N ILE A 237 6.25 -1.62 16.80
CA ILE A 237 4.94 -0.97 16.85
C ILE A 237 4.19 -1.28 15.55
N LYS A 238 2.90 -1.53 15.66
CA LYS A 238 2.03 -1.90 14.55
C LYS A 238 0.97 -0.82 14.37
N VAL A 239 0.94 -0.23 13.19
CA VAL A 239 0.05 0.91 12.87
C VAL A 239 -0.82 0.56 11.69
N PHE A 240 -2.13 0.62 11.88
CA PHE A 240 -3.07 0.64 10.75
C PHE A 240 -3.27 2.08 10.29
N VAL A 241 -3.00 2.35 9.01
CA VAL A 241 -3.28 3.65 8.37
C VAL A 241 -4.62 3.55 7.67
N ALA A 242 -5.62 4.22 8.23
CA ALA A 242 -6.96 4.23 7.65
C ALA A 242 -7.01 5.12 6.40
N ASN A 243 -7.79 4.72 5.41
CA ASN A 243 -7.97 5.51 4.20
C ASN A 243 -8.59 6.89 4.51
N ILE A 244 -8.25 7.90 3.70
CA ILE A 244 -8.84 9.25 3.80
C ILE A 244 -10.32 9.23 3.43
N SER A 245 -10.65 8.43 2.43
CA SER A 245 -11.99 8.34 1.86
C SER A 245 -12.42 6.89 1.68
N THR A 246 -13.73 6.69 1.62
CA THR A 246 -14.31 5.40 1.24
C THR A 246 -14.00 5.08 -0.22
N GLU A 247 -14.02 3.81 -0.58
CA GLU A 247 -13.82 3.32 -1.93
C GLU A 247 -15.12 2.73 -2.48
N ARG A 248 -15.48 3.18 -3.69
CA ARG A 248 -16.68 2.70 -4.37
C ARG A 248 -16.60 1.19 -4.63
N GLY A 249 -17.66 0.47 -4.28
CA GLY A 249 -17.75 -0.98 -4.44
C GLY A 249 -17.01 -1.81 -3.41
N GLU A 250 -16.26 -1.17 -2.49
CA GLU A 250 -15.57 -1.86 -1.39
C GLU A 250 -16.04 -1.35 -0.01
N THR A 251 -15.81 -0.07 0.29
CA THR A 251 -15.99 0.48 1.63
C THR A 251 -17.00 1.62 1.69
N GLU A 252 -17.92 1.70 0.73
CA GLU A 252 -18.99 2.68 0.75
C GLU A 252 -19.73 2.67 2.10
N ARG A 253 -19.91 3.85 2.71
CA ARG A 253 -20.56 4.04 4.02
C ARG A 253 -19.84 3.39 5.22
N MET A 254 -18.66 2.81 5.06
CA MET A 254 -17.90 2.27 6.18
C MET A 254 -17.23 3.38 6.98
N SER A 255 -17.36 3.30 8.30
CA SER A 255 -16.63 4.11 9.27
C SER A 255 -15.27 3.49 9.60
N ILE A 256 -14.42 4.18 10.38
CA ILE A 256 -13.15 3.59 10.89
C ILE A 256 -13.42 2.30 11.68
N PRO A 257 -14.44 2.21 12.59
CA PRO A 257 -14.85 0.96 13.23
C PRO A 257 -15.04 -0.18 12.26
N ASP A 258 -15.76 0.10 11.19
CA ASP A 258 -16.11 -0.94 10.24
C ASP A 258 -14.87 -1.48 9.53
N HIS A 259 -13.87 -0.61 9.24
CA HIS A 259 -12.58 -1.05 8.69
C HIS A 259 -11.81 -1.94 9.67
N ILE A 260 -11.73 -1.54 10.95
CA ILE A 260 -11.08 -2.33 11.99
C ILE A 260 -11.77 -3.68 12.14
N LYS A 261 -13.09 -3.67 12.29
CA LYS A 261 -13.90 -4.88 12.43
C LYS A 261 -13.79 -5.80 11.22
N ALA A 262 -13.71 -5.25 10.01
CA ALA A 262 -13.48 -6.04 8.81
C ALA A 262 -12.13 -6.76 8.85
N ILE A 263 -11.05 -6.09 9.28
CA ILE A 263 -9.73 -6.73 9.45
C ILE A 263 -9.80 -7.83 10.51
N GLU A 264 -10.39 -7.56 11.67
CA GLU A 264 -10.52 -8.54 12.76
C GLU A 264 -11.36 -9.75 12.36
N ASN A 265 -12.50 -9.54 11.71
CA ASN A 265 -13.36 -10.63 11.24
C ASN A 265 -12.64 -11.57 10.26
N HIS A 266 -11.72 -11.04 9.43
CA HIS A 266 -10.96 -11.85 8.47
C HIS A 266 -9.74 -12.52 9.08
N THR A 267 -9.15 -11.91 10.09
CA THR A 267 -7.90 -12.40 10.69
C THR A 267 -8.11 -13.18 11.98
N GLY A 268 -9.23 -12.95 12.67
CA GLY A 268 -9.51 -13.47 14.00
C GLY A 268 -8.63 -12.87 15.10
N GLU A 269 -7.91 -11.76 14.82
CA GLU A 269 -6.87 -11.23 15.69
C GLU A 269 -6.84 -9.71 15.70
N LYS A 270 -6.41 -9.14 16.83
CA LYS A 270 -6.01 -7.73 16.94
C LYS A 270 -4.56 -7.58 16.47
N LEU A 271 -4.35 -7.00 15.28
CA LEU A 271 -3.04 -7.00 14.61
C LEU A 271 -2.22 -5.73 14.78
N PHE A 272 -2.78 -4.67 15.37
CA PHE A 272 -2.11 -3.36 15.45
C PHE A 272 -2.32 -2.70 16.81
N ASP A 273 -1.42 -1.81 17.16
CA ASP A 273 -1.41 -1.08 18.44
C ASP A 273 -2.06 0.30 18.28
N PHE A 274 -1.91 0.88 17.09
CA PHE A 274 -2.37 2.23 16.75
C PHE A 274 -3.20 2.21 15.47
N VAL A 275 -4.15 3.13 15.39
CA VAL A 275 -4.88 3.47 14.16
C VAL A 275 -4.63 4.93 13.85
N LEU A 276 -3.90 5.20 12.76
CA LEU A 276 -3.65 6.55 12.30
C LEU A 276 -4.78 6.98 11.36
N VAL A 277 -5.46 8.06 11.70
CA VAL A 277 -6.61 8.58 10.97
C VAL A 277 -6.41 10.04 10.58
N ASN A 278 -7.00 10.44 9.48
CA ASN A 278 -7.06 11.86 9.12
C ASN A 278 -8.11 12.58 9.98
N ASN A 279 -7.71 13.64 10.68
CA ASN A 279 -8.61 14.48 11.49
C ASN A 279 -9.00 15.80 10.80
N LYS A 280 -8.53 16.02 9.55
CA LYS A 280 -8.83 17.22 8.78
C LYS A 280 -9.92 16.92 7.76
N ILE A 281 -11.12 17.48 7.97
CA ILE A 281 -12.18 17.44 6.97
C ILE A 281 -11.86 18.47 5.90
N ILE A 282 -11.87 18.04 4.64
CA ILE A 282 -11.76 18.93 3.49
C ILE A 282 -13.12 18.96 2.81
N ASN A 283 -13.69 20.16 2.70
CA ASN A 283 -14.93 20.37 1.97
C ASN A 283 -14.77 19.89 0.52
N LYS A 284 -15.81 19.25 -0.01
CA LYS A 284 -15.84 18.68 -1.36
C LYS A 284 -15.42 19.75 -2.38
N THR A 285 -14.32 19.52 -3.09
CA THR A 285 -14.00 20.27 -4.29
C THR A 285 -14.87 19.74 -5.44
N ASN A 286 -15.12 20.54 -6.48
CA ASN A 286 -15.90 20.09 -7.66
C ASN A 286 -15.38 18.77 -8.25
N LYS A 287 -14.04 18.55 -8.23
CA LYS A 287 -13.42 17.29 -8.66
C LYS A 287 -13.82 16.07 -7.80
N VAL A 288 -14.10 16.25 -6.52
CA VAL A 288 -14.54 15.17 -5.62
C VAL A 288 -16.02 14.86 -5.85
N ALA A 289 -16.83 15.87 -6.19
CA ALA A 289 -18.24 15.69 -6.49
C ALA A 289 -18.46 14.85 -7.78
N GLU A 290 -17.56 14.96 -8.75
CA GLU A 290 -17.61 14.18 -10.00
C GLU A 290 -17.31 12.68 -9.81
N LEU A 291 -16.64 12.29 -8.71
CA LEU A 291 -16.26 10.91 -8.42
C LEU A 291 -17.32 10.10 -7.66
N GLY A 292 -18.49 10.70 -7.38
CA GLY A 292 -19.64 10.00 -6.81
C GLY A 292 -19.59 9.81 -5.28
N ALA A 293 -20.12 8.69 -4.76
CA ALA A 293 -20.38 8.42 -3.34
C ALA A 293 -19.12 8.24 -2.46
N ILE A 294 -18.03 8.93 -2.77
CA ILE A 294 -16.79 8.92 -2.00
C ILE A 294 -16.92 9.97 -0.90
N ASN A 295 -16.86 9.54 0.35
CA ASN A 295 -16.94 10.41 1.50
C ASN A 295 -15.65 10.32 2.33
N ASN A 296 -15.26 11.45 2.94
CA ASN A 296 -14.22 11.42 3.96
C ASN A 296 -14.66 10.50 5.10
N ILE A 297 -13.75 9.64 5.55
CA ILE A 297 -14.03 8.75 6.67
C ILE A 297 -13.86 9.56 7.94
N THR A 298 -14.94 9.71 8.71
CA THR A 298 -14.93 10.38 10.01
C THR A 298 -14.71 9.35 11.12
N PHE A 299 -14.15 9.79 12.25
CA PHE A 299 -14.02 8.96 13.43
C PHE A 299 -14.49 9.71 14.69
N ASP A 300 -15.06 8.98 15.63
CA ASP A 300 -15.33 9.44 16.97
C ASP A 300 -14.45 8.68 17.96
N GLN A 301 -13.57 9.39 18.66
CA GLN A 301 -12.60 8.80 19.57
C GLN A 301 -13.26 8.06 20.75
N LYS A 302 -14.50 8.42 21.10
CA LYS A 302 -15.25 7.78 22.19
C LYS A 302 -15.69 6.35 21.90
N LEU A 303 -15.71 5.95 20.61
CA LEU A 303 -16.19 4.63 20.18
C LEU A 303 -15.10 3.54 20.22
N TYR A 304 -13.86 3.87 20.64
CA TYR A 304 -12.72 2.96 20.55
C TYR A 304 -11.96 2.85 21.85
N GLN A 305 -12.33 1.89 22.69
CA GLN A 305 -11.59 1.58 23.93
C GLN A 305 -10.40 0.61 23.67
N ASP A 306 -10.43 -0.12 22.55
CA ASP A 306 -9.51 -1.23 22.27
C ASP A 306 -8.23 -0.85 21.51
N TYR A 307 -8.22 0.33 20.86
CA TYR A 307 -7.10 0.80 20.04
C TYR A 307 -6.74 2.24 20.36
N LYS A 308 -5.45 2.57 20.25
CA LYS A 308 -4.98 3.95 20.33
C LYS A 308 -5.22 4.65 18.98
N ILE A 309 -6.29 5.43 18.90
CA ILE A 309 -6.60 6.23 17.70
C ILE A 309 -5.77 7.51 17.74
N VAL A 310 -5.02 7.76 16.66
CA VAL A 310 -4.17 8.93 16.50
C VAL A 310 -4.66 9.77 15.32
N GLY A 311 -5.26 10.92 15.59
CA GLY A 311 -5.73 11.87 14.57
C GLY A 311 -4.62 12.82 14.14
N ARG A 312 -4.36 12.95 12.82
CA ARG A 312 -3.37 13.87 12.23
C ARG A 312 -3.91 14.51 10.96
N ASP A 313 -3.41 15.69 10.57
CA ASP A 313 -3.67 16.29 9.23
C ASP A 313 -2.76 15.63 8.19
N ILE A 314 -3.19 14.49 7.65
CA ILE A 314 -2.41 13.70 6.70
C ILE A 314 -2.99 13.70 5.27
N VAL A 315 -3.95 14.58 5.01
CA VAL A 315 -4.62 14.65 3.71
C VAL A 315 -3.83 15.51 2.71
N ASP A 316 -3.84 15.11 1.45
CA ASP A 316 -3.34 15.91 0.33
C ASP A 316 -4.35 17.00 -0.03
N ARG A 317 -3.95 18.28 0.09
CA ARG A 317 -4.82 19.41 -0.21
C ARG A 317 -5.11 19.58 -1.71
N GLY A 318 -4.22 19.11 -2.56
CA GLY A 318 -4.39 19.13 -4.02
C GLY A 318 -5.29 18.01 -4.52
N PHE A 319 -5.33 16.89 -3.78
CA PHE A 319 -6.15 15.72 -4.11
C PHE A 319 -6.73 15.08 -2.83
N PRO A 320 -7.81 15.65 -2.27
CA PRO A 320 -8.29 15.34 -0.92
C PRO A 320 -8.86 13.93 -0.71
N LEU A 321 -8.73 13.05 -1.69
CA LEU A 321 -9.04 11.61 -1.58
C LEU A 321 -7.82 10.77 -1.18
N TYR A 322 -6.62 11.37 -1.19
CA TYR A 322 -5.37 10.68 -0.92
C TYR A 322 -4.63 11.28 0.26
N HIS A 323 -3.74 10.48 0.81
CA HIS A 323 -2.77 10.95 1.80
C HIS A 323 -1.70 11.82 1.14
N ASP A 324 -1.34 12.91 1.79
CA ASP A 324 -0.08 13.61 1.50
C ASP A 324 1.08 12.71 1.95
N LYS A 325 1.88 12.28 0.98
CA LYS A 325 2.99 11.35 1.21
C LYS A 325 4.02 11.82 2.25
N ASN A 326 4.25 13.14 2.30
CA ASN A 326 5.25 13.71 3.21
C ASN A 326 4.69 13.86 4.63
N LYS A 327 3.45 14.36 4.77
CA LYS A 327 2.77 14.45 6.06
C LYS A 327 2.59 13.06 6.68
N LEU A 328 2.06 12.10 5.90
CA LEU A 328 1.84 10.74 6.39
C LEU A 328 3.14 10.10 6.89
N ALA A 329 4.20 10.16 6.09
CA ALA A 329 5.49 9.59 6.49
C ALA A 329 6.05 10.28 7.75
N LYS A 330 6.00 11.62 7.80
CA LYS A 330 6.42 12.40 8.97
C LYS A 330 5.68 11.98 10.23
N ASP A 331 4.35 11.94 10.17
CA ASP A 331 3.52 11.62 11.33
C ASP A 331 3.68 10.17 11.81
N LEU A 332 3.95 9.23 10.89
CA LEU A 332 4.30 7.85 11.25
C LEU A 332 5.63 7.78 12.01
N ILE A 333 6.65 8.53 11.60
CA ILE A 333 7.94 8.57 12.31
C ILE A 333 7.79 9.25 13.68
N LEU A 334 7.01 10.33 13.76
CA LEU A 334 6.70 10.96 15.05
C LEU A 334 5.97 9.98 15.98
N LEU A 335 4.97 9.27 15.48
CA LEU A 335 4.24 8.25 16.25
C LEU A 335 5.18 7.14 16.75
N TYR A 336 6.12 6.70 15.90
CA TYR A 336 7.14 5.73 16.30
C TYR A 336 7.99 6.24 17.48
N ASN A 337 8.46 7.48 17.41
CA ASN A 337 9.28 8.08 18.46
C ASN A 337 8.47 8.27 19.75
N GLU A 338 7.25 8.79 19.67
CA GLU A 338 6.32 8.92 20.79
C GLU A 338 6.08 7.56 21.48
N ALA A 339 5.85 6.49 20.70
CA ALA A 339 5.59 5.16 21.21
C ALA A 339 6.84 4.49 21.85
N LYS A 340 8.05 4.92 21.47
CA LYS A 340 9.32 4.41 22.00
C LYS A 340 9.92 5.29 23.11
N GLY A 341 9.23 6.37 23.50
CA GLY A 341 9.71 7.31 24.51
C GLY A 341 10.95 8.09 24.10
N LYS A 342 11.06 8.39 22.81
CA LYS A 342 12.18 9.12 22.20
C LYS A 342 11.81 10.55 21.87
#